data_dfc6095aec94cd2d210a9c8972de21f4
#
_entry.id   dfc6095aec94cd2d210a9c8972de21f4
#
_cell.length_a   1.000
_cell.length_b   1.000
_cell.length_c   1.000
_cell.angle_alpha   90.00
_cell.angle_beta   90.00
_cell.angle_gamma   90.00
#
_symmetry.space_group_name_H-M   'P 1'
#
loop_
_entity.id
_entity.type
_entity.pdbx_description
1 polymer ?
#
loop_
_entity_poly.entity_id
_entity_poly.type
_entity_poly.pdbx_seq_one_letter_code
_entity_poly.pdbx_strand_id
1 'polypeptide(L)'
;ARIFAKAINCLDPHDGEPCLECEICKDADNGTLSDIIEIDAASNSKVDDIRELREGVVYTPERCKYKVYIIDEVHMLSTGAFNALLKTMEEPPPHVKFILATTEIHKVPATIVSRCQHFDFHRIRNEDIVSRLMYIASQEGFTLHEDAAGMIARLSDGGMRDALSLLDQCVAYENDITLDVVSSASGIAGRDYLFDILEKIAEKDAAGALRVVDKLYDMSKDLKVLAGELLAQMRNVMIIKTIDNNKDLITCLPDEYERLKALAERMKLDEILGDINTLQECSERFAKSTSKRIELEMCIIKLCGAAQKAGASVQAVSGNAEVTVLLNRIT
;
A
#
# COMPACT_ATOMS: atom_id res chain seq x y z
N ALA A 1 -9.04 -0.49 -18.69
CA ALA A 1 -8.37 -0.67 -19.99
C ALA A 1 -9.07 -1.71 -20.86
N ARG A 2 -9.10 -3.00 -20.47
CA ARG A 2 -9.65 -4.11 -21.28
C ARG A 2 -11.13 -3.92 -21.68
N ILE A 3 -12.00 -3.49 -20.73
CA ILE A 3 -13.42 -3.23 -21.02
C ILE A 3 -13.58 -2.15 -22.10
N PHE A 4 -12.80 -1.06 -22.00
CA PHE A 4 -12.82 -0.01 -23.01
C PHE A 4 -12.33 -0.50 -24.37
N ALA A 5 -11.24 -1.29 -24.40
CA ALA A 5 -10.73 -1.90 -25.63
C ALA A 5 -11.77 -2.83 -26.30
N LYS A 6 -12.57 -3.59 -25.50
CA LYS A 6 -13.70 -4.37 -25.99
C LYS A 6 -14.82 -3.49 -26.52
N ALA A 7 -15.21 -2.44 -25.78
CA ALA A 7 -16.33 -1.58 -26.13
C ALA A 7 -16.14 -0.90 -27.49
N ILE A 8 -14.94 -0.35 -27.76
CA ILE A 8 -14.64 0.33 -29.03
C ILE A 8 -14.52 -0.60 -30.24
N ASN A 9 -14.34 -1.90 -29.98
CA ASN A 9 -14.23 -2.97 -30.98
C ASN A 9 -15.46 -3.89 -31.05
N CYS A 10 -16.41 -3.71 -30.13
CA CYS A 10 -17.62 -4.52 -30.06
C CYS A 10 -18.45 -4.35 -31.32
N LEU A 11 -19.03 -5.46 -31.84
CA LEU A 11 -19.87 -5.44 -33.03
C LEU A 11 -21.28 -4.87 -32.76
N ASP A 12 -21.74 -4.94 -31.51
CA ASP A 12 -23.05 -4.47 -31.08
C ASP A 12 -22.98 -3.82 -29.68
N PRO A 13 -22.36 -2.65 -29.55
CA PRO A 13 -22.23 -1.96 -28.26
C PRO A 13 -23.55 -1.33 -27.82
N HIS A 14 -23.93 -1.44 -26.54
CA HIS A 14 -25.13 -0.84 -25.96
C HIS A 14 -24.69 0.28 -24.97
N ASP A 15 -25.13 1.49 -25.21
CA ASP A 15 -24.83 2.67 -24.38
C ASP A 15 -23.32 2.87 -24.04
N GLY A 16 -22.46 2.43 -24.96
CA GLY A 16 -20.99 2.50 -24.77
C GLY A 16 -20.37 1.28 -24.07
N GLU A 17 -21.19 0.34 -23.63
CA GLU A 17 -20.72 -0.93 -23.03
C GLU A 17 -20.61 -2.04 -24.07
N PRO A 18 -19.66 -2.98 -23.92
CA PRO A 18 -19.53 -4.13 -24.81
C PRO A 18 -20.69 -5.12 -24.61
N CYS A 19 -21.20 -5.73 -25.65
CA CYS A 19 -22.30 -6.69 -25.56
C CYS A 19 -21.96 -8.02 -24.86
N LEU A 20 -20.67 -8.34 -24.70
CA LEU A 20 -20.12 -9.56 -24.12
C LEU A 20 -20.46 -10.88 -24.82
N GLU A 21 -21.28 -10.83 -25.87
CA GLU A 21 -21.79 -12.02 -26.57
C GLU A 21 -21.21 -12.19 -27.98
N CYS A 22 -20.78 -11.11 -28.64
CA CYS A 22 -20.16 -11.20 -29.96
C CYS A 22 -18.80 -11.88 -29.92
N GLU A 23 -18.34 -12.37 -31.07
CA GLU A 23 -17.05 -13.07 -31.17
C GLU A 23 -15.88 -12.20 -30.75
N ILE A 24 -15.89 -10.90 -31.06
CA ILE A 24 -14.81 -9.97 -30.61
C ILE A 24 -14.78 -9.89 -29.08
N CYS A 25 -15.93 -9.77 -28.41
CA CYS A 25 -15.98 -9.73 -26.95
C CYS A 25 -15.47 -11.04 -26.31
N LYS A 26 -15.90 -12.18 -26.83
CA LYS A 26 -15.50 -13.51 -26.34
C LYS A 26 -14.00 -13.76 -26.54
N ASP A 27 -13.48 -13.44 -27.73
CA ASP A 27 -12.05 -13.61 -28.02
C ASP A 27 -11.18 -12.67 -27.21
N ALA A 28 -11.65 -11.43 -26.94
CA ALA A 28 -10.96 -10.50 -26.06
C ALA A 28 -10.90 -11.01 -24.61
N ASP A 29 -11.96 -11.64 -24.10
CA ASP A 29 -11.98 -12.24 -22.75
C ASP A 29 -11.08 -13.47 -22.67
N ASN A 30 -10.99 -14.26 -23.72
CA ASN A 30 -10.12 -15.42 -23.81
C ASN A 30 -8.64 -15.06 -24.07
N GLY A 31 -8.34 -13.77 -24.34
CA GLY A 31 -6.97 -13.32 -24.64
C GLY A 31 -6.45 -13.82 -26.00
N THR A 32 -7.32 -14.23 -26.90
CA THR A 32 -6.97 -14.76 -28.24
C THR A 32 -6.99 -13.71 -29.34
N LEU A 33 -7.40 -12.48 -29.03
CA LEU A 33 -7.55 -11.40 -30.00
C LEU A 33 -6.22 -10.66 -30.22
N SER A 34 -5.61 -10.83 -31.40
CA SER A 34 -4.33 -10.22 -31.80
C SER A 34 -4.38 -8.69 -31.90
N ASP A 35 -5.57 -8.11 -32.06
CA ASP A 35 -5.77 -6.67 -32.21
C ASP A 35 -5.83 -5.91 -30.87
N ILE A 36 -5.88 -6.60 -29.72
CA ILE A 36 -5.75 -6.03 -28.38
C ILE A 36 -4.47 -6.54 -27.75
N ILE A 37 -3.48 -5.68 -27.70
CA ILE A 37 -2.12 -6.01 -27.21
C ILE A 37 -1.93 -5.36 -25.86
N GLU A 38 -1.69 -6.18 -24.84
CA GLU A 38 -1.40 -5.71 -23.47
C GLU A 38 0.07 -5.94 -23.13
N ILE A 39 0.72 -4.89 -22.69
CA ILE A 39 2.14 -4.86 -22.34
C ILE A 39 2.27 -4.31 -20.93
N ASP A 40 2.93 -5.07 -20.05
CA ASP A 40 3.39 -4.60 -18.75
C ASP A 40 4.76 -3.95 -18.91
N ALA A 41 4.85 -2.65 -18.67
CA ALA A 41 6.10 -1.89 -18.79
C ALA A 41 7.12 -2.25 -17.69
N ALA A 42 6.71 -2.86 -16.58
CA ALA A 42 7.64 -3.34 -15.57
C ALA A 42 8.48 -4.50 -16.09
N SER A 43 7.89 -5.37 -16.92
CA SER A 43 8.56 -6.51 -17.56
C SER A 43 9.19 -6.15 -18.91
N ASN A 44 8.65 -5.15 -19.62
CA ASN A 44 9.03 -4.74 -20.99
C ASN A 44 9.44 -3.26 -21.03
N SER A 45 10.46 -2.89 -20.26
CA SER A 45 10.89 -1.48 -20.09
C SER A 45 11.91 -1.00 -21.13
N LYS A 46 12.42 -1.89 -21.98
CA LYS A 46 13.52 -1.59 -22.91
C LYS A 46 13.04 -0.85 -24.15
N VAL A 47 13.97 -0.11 -24.76
CA VAL A 47 13.72 0.64 -26.00
C VAL A 47 13.34 -0.30 -27.15
N ASP A 48 13.92 -1.50 -27.18
CA ASP A 48 13.69 -2.44 -28.27
C ASP A 48 12.28 -3.03 -28.24
N ASP A 49 11.72 -3.28 -27.04
CA ASP A 49 10.33 -3.73 -26.88
C ASP A 49 9.33 -2.71 -27.47
N ILE A 50 9.58 -1.42 -27.20
CA ILE A 50 8.74 -0.33 -27.74
C ILE A 50 8.99 -0.06 -29.24
N ARG A 51 10.19 -0.36 -29.75
CA ARG A 51 10.45 -0.30 -31.20
C ARG A 51 9.68 -1.39 -31.95
N GLU A 52 9.65 -2.61 -31.42
CA GLU A 52 8.86 -3.70 -31.98
C GLU A 52 7.36 -3.36 -31.97
N LEU A 53 6.84 -2.81 -30.86
CA LEU A 53 5.49 -2.28 -30.80
C LEU A 53 5.23 -1.26 -31.90
N ARG A 54 6.14 -0.30 -32.09
CA ARG A 54 6.03 0.76 -33.10
C ARG A 54 6.01 0.19 -34.53
N GLU A 55 6.78 -0.83 -34.82
CA GLU A 55 6.73 -1.51 -36.10
C GLU A 55 5.38 -2.19 -36.33
N GLY A 56 4.79 -2.75 -35.26
CA GLY A 56 3.45 -3.35 -35.28
C GLY A 56 2.31 -2.37 -35.51
N VAL A 57 2.49 -1.07 -35.15
CA VAL A 57 1.47 -0.01 -35.28
C VAL A 57 1.13 0.30 -36.74
N VAL A 58 2.04 0.09 -37.67
CA VAL A 58 1.85 0.36 -39.11
C VAL A 58 0.81 -0.58 -39.72
N TYR A 59 0.66 -1.79 -39.18
CA TYR A 59 -0.25 -2.79 -39.72
C TYR A 59 -1.70 -2.55 -39.25
N THR A 60 -2.63 -2.68 -40.18
CA THR A 60 -4.07 -2.58 -39.92
C THR A 60 -4.53 -3.74 -39.00
N PRO A 61 -5.62 -3.54 -38.24
CA PRO A 61 -6.24 -4.63 -37.47
C PRO A 61 -6.64 -5.79 -38.38
N GLU A 62 -6.57 -7.01 -37.83
CA GLU A 62 -6.96 -8.22 -38.57
C GLU A 62 -8.48 -8.42 -38.57
N ARG A 63 -9.14 -8.22 -37.42
CA ARG A 63 -10.55 -8.51 -37.19
C ARG A 63 -11.34 -7.35 -36.59
N CYS A 64 -10.62 -6.46 -35.87
CA CYS A 64 -11.22 -5.36 -35.13
C CYS A 64 -11.31 -4.06 -35.95
N LYS A 65 -12.11 -3.13 -35.46
CA LYS A 65 -12.11 -1.76 -35.97
C LYS A 65 -10.85 -1.00 -35.62
N TYR A 66 -10.34 -1.22 -34.41
CA TYR A 66 -9.14 -0.57 -33.87
C TYR A 66 -8.16 -1.61 -33.35
N LYS A 67 -6.88 -1.37 -33.62
CA LYS A 67 -5.76 -2.04 -32.93
C LYS A 67 -5.45 -1.28 -31.65
N VAL A 68 -5.57 -1.94 -30.49
CA VAL A 68 -5.49 -1.31 -29.19
C VAL A 68 -4.23 -1.78 -28.49
N TYR A 69 -3.40 -0.83 -28.07
CA TYR A 69 -2.22 -1.09 -27.24
C TYR A 69 -2.51 -0.60 -25.82
N ILE A 70 -2.54 -1.52 -24.88
CA ILE A 70 -2.67 -1.26 -23.45
C ILE A 70 -1.28 -1.38 -22.85
N ILE A 71 -0.75 -0.29 -22.30
CA ILE A 71 0.57 -0.28 -21.62
C ILE A 71 0.30 -0.02 -20.15
N ASP A 72 0.47 -1.07 -19.34
CA ASP A 72 0.32 -0.97 -17.89
C ASP A 72 1.64 -0.54 -17.24
N GLU A 73 1.55 0.15 -16.11
CA GLU A 73 2.65 0.75 -15.36
C GLU A 73 3.62 1.54 -16.27
N VAL A 74 3.06 2.34 -17.17
CA VAL A 74 3.82 3.04 -18.22
C VAL A 74 4.98 3.88 -17.67
N HIS A 75 4.92 4.32 -16.42
CA HIS A 75 6.01 5.06 -15.76
C HIS A 75 7.32 4.25 -15.61
N MET A 76 7.26 2.92 -15.76
CA MET A 76 8.43 2.04 -15.72
C MET A 76 9.23 2.02 -17.02
N LEU A 77 8.71 2.61 -18.10
CA LEU A 77 9.42 2.72 -19.36
C LEU A 77 10.69 3.58 -19.22
N SER A 78 11.77 3.16 -19.89
CA SER A 78 12.97 3.97 -19.97
C SER A 78 12.73 5.26 -20.77
N THR A 79 13.56 6.29 -20.54
CA THR A 79 13.48 7.57 -21.29
C THR A 79 13.57 7.34 -22.80
N GLY A 80 14.40 6.38 -23.24
CA GLY A 80 14.52 6.02 -24.64
C GLY A 80 13.26 5.38 -25.22
N ALA A 81 12.55 4.56 -24.42
CA ALA A 81 11.28 3.95 -24.78
C ALA A 81 10.16 5.00 -24.91
N PHE A 82 10.08 5.95 -23.97
CA PHE A 82 9.16 7.09 -24.09
C PHE A 82 9.41 7.91 -25.38
N ASN A 83 10.67 8.21 -25.71
CA ASN A 83 11.01 8.94 -26.94
C ASN A 83 10.64 8.15 -28.20
N ALA A 84 10.74 6.84 -28.18
CA ALA A 84 10.31 5.99 -29.30
C ALA A 84 8.78 6.00 -29.48
N LEU A 85 8.03 6.06 -28.38
CA LEU A 85 6.56 6.10 -28.38
C LEU A 85 6.01 7.47 -28.81
N LEU A 86 6.70 8.57 -28.44
CA LEU A 86 6.27 9.95 -28.74
C LEU A 86 5.93 10.18 -30.21
N LYS A 87 6.76 9.73 -31.13
CA LYS A 87 6.53 9.91 -32.58
C LYS A 87 5.21 9.29 -33.04
N THR A 88 4.86 8.13 -32.51
CA THR A 88 3.63 7.44 -32.84
C THR A 88 2.41 8.08 -32.17
N MET A 89 2.61 8.68 -30.99
CA MET A 89 1.52 9.38 -30.30
C MET A 89 1.25 10.78 -30.83
N GLU A 90 2.21 11.40 -31.52
CA GLU A 90 2.04 12.69 -32.19
C GLU A 90 1.14 12.55 -33.43
N GLU A 91 1.37 11.52 -34.24
CA GLU A 91 0.62 11.22 -35.46
C GLU A 91 0.19 9.75 -35.47
N PRO A 92 -0.75 9.37 -34.60
CA PRO A 92 -1.19 7.98 -34.54
C PRO A 92 -2.00 7.61 -35.80
N PRO A 93 -1.77 6.41 -36.37
CA PRO A 93 -2.65 5.93 -37.43
C PRO A 93 -4.11 5.88 -36.96
N PRO A 94 -5.09 6.18 -37.81
CA PRO A 94 -6.49 6.32 -37.40
C PRO A 94 -7.08 5.03 -36.80
N HIS A 95 -6.51 3.89 -37.17
CA HIS A 95 -6.91 2.56 -36.70
C HIS A 95 -6.25 2.16 -35.37
N VAL A 96 -5.36 2.97 -34.78
CA VAL A 96 -4.62 2.65 -33.55
C VAL A 96 -5.16 3.46 -32.37
N LYS A 97 -5.26 2.81 -31.22
CA LYS A 97 -5.58 3.43 -29.94
C LYS A 97 -4.59 3.00 -28.89
N PHE A 98 -4.08 3.96 -28.10
CA PHE A 98 -3.24 3.72 -26.94
C PHE A 98 -4.03 3.94 -25.67
N ILE A 99 -3.89 3.01 -24.71
CA ILE A 99 -4.40 3.12 -23.35
C ILE A 99 -3.18 2.96 -22.43
N LEU A 100 -2.81 4.05 -21.76
CA LEU A 100 -1.68 4.09 -20.85
C LEU A 100 -2.20 4.07 -19.42
N ALA A 101 -1.77 3.13 -18.60
CA ALA A 101 -2.11 3.05 -17.19
C ALA A 101 -0.87 3.30 -16.33
N THR A 102 -1.03 4.02 -15.22
CA THR A 102 0.06 4.29 -14.28
C THR A 102 -0.47 4.58 -12.88
N THR A 103 0.27 4.16 -11.88
CA THR A 103 0.07 4.54 -10.49
C THR A 103 0.84 5.83 -10.14
N GLU A 104 1.80 6.27 -10.98
CA GLU A 104 2.71 7.39 -10.72
C GLU A 104 2.76 8.37 -11.90
N ILE A 105 1.69 9.14 -12.09
CA ILE A 105 1.58 10.09 -13.21
C ILE A 105 2.73 11.11 -13.26
N HIS A 106 3.29 11.50 -12.10
CA HIS A 106 4.38 12.45 -11.99
C HIS A 106 5.71 11.95 -12.59
N LYS A 107 5.88 10.64 -12.79
CA LYS A 107 7.02 10.03 -13.46
C LYS A 107 6.85 9.96 -14.99
N VAL A 108 5.63 10.15 -15.50
CA VAL A 108 5.37 10.15 -16.93
C VAL A 108 5.75 11.50 -17.54
N PRO A 109 6.52 11.54 -18.64
CA PRO A 109 6.89 12.82 -19.26
C PRO A 109 5.67 13.68 -19.65
N ALA A 110 5.73 14.97 -19.35
CA ALA A 110 4.64 15.91 -19.64
C ALA A 110 4.28 15.95 -21.15
N THR A 111 5.24 15.65 -22.02
CA THR A 111 5.05 15.52 -23.47
C THR A 111 4.11 14.37 -23.87
N ILE A 112 4.08 13.29 -23.10
CA ILE A 112 3.12 12.18 -23.25
C ILE A 112 1.76 12.58 -22.69
N VAL A 113 1.74 13.07 -21.43
CA VAL A 113 0.50 13.43 -20.72
C VAL A 113 -0.31 14.46 -21.51
N SER A 114 0.36 15.47 -22.12
CA SER A 114 -0.31 16.53 -22.91
C SER A 114 -1.02 16.04 -24.18
N ARG A 115 -0.76 14.80 -24.63
CA ARG A 115 -1.35 14.19 -25.84
C ARG A 115 -2.39 13.14 -25.51
N CYS A 116 -2.66 12.90 -24.20
CA CYS A 116 -3.62 11.92 -23.74
C CYS A 116 -4.83 12.59 -23.10
N GLN A 117 -6.00 11.96 -23.22
CA GLN A 117 -7.10 12.21 -22.32
C GLN A 117 -6.77 11.56 -20.98
N HIS A 118 -7.00 12.28 -19.89
CA HIS A 118 -6.68 11.85 -18.54
C HIS A 118 -7.93 11.45 -17.78
N PHE A 119 -7.88 10.28 -17.14
CA PHE A 119 -8.97 9.73 -16.32
C PHE A 119 -8.39 9.27 -15.00
N ASP A 120 -8.86 9.90 -13.91
CA ASP A 120 -8.45 9.52 -12.56
C ASP A 120 -9.33 8.41 -12.03
N PHE A 121 -8.70 7.34 -11.54
CA PHE A 121 -9.36 6.24 -10.83
C PHE A 121 -9.12 6.41 -9.34
N HIS A 122 -10.22 6.45 -8.58
CA HIS A 122 -10.20 6.60 -7.13
C HIS A 122 -10.36 5.24 -6.44
N ARG A 123 -10.07 5.22 -5.15
CA ARG A 123 -10.34 4.07 -4.28
C ARG A 123 -11.83 3.77 -4.28
N ILE A 124 -12.16 2.49 -4.30
CA ILE A 124 -13.54 2.00 -4.23
C ILE A 124 -14.01 2.18 -2.79
N ARG A 125 -15.26 2.61 -2.60
CA ARG A 125 -15.85 2.75 -1.26
C ARG A 125 -16.05 1.38 -0.61
N ASN A 126 -15.91 1.34 0.70
CA ASN A 126 -16.04 0.08 1.44
C ASN A 126 -17.41 -0.59 1.23
N GLU A 127 -18.49 0.20 1.14
CA GLU A 127 -19.85 -0.31 0.91
C GLU A 127 -19.97 -1.02 -0.45
N ASP A 128 -19.32 -0.48 -1.50
CA ASP A 128 -19.33 -1.05 -2.84
C ASP A 128 -18.51 -2.35 -2.86
N ILE A 129 -17.38 -2.40 -2.13
CA ILE A 129 -16.58 -3.63 -1.96
C ILE A 129 -17.39 -4.69 -1.23
N VAL A 130 -17.99 -4.35 -0.08
CA VAL A 130 -18.84 -5.28 0.69
C VAL A 130 -19.96 -5.85 -0.18
N SER A 131 -20.68 -4.98 -0.90
CA SER A 131 -21.76 -5.40 -1.78
C SER A 131 -21.29 -6.40 -2.86
N ARG A 132 -20.09 -6.16 -3.42
CA ARG A 132 -19.49 -7.06 -4.41
C ARG A 132 -19.06 -8.38 -3.82
N LEU A 133 -18.43 -8.39 -2.63
CA LEU A 133 -18.03 -9.61 -1.93
C LEU A 133 -19.24 -10.47 -1.56
N MET A 134 -20.29 -9.86 -1.02
CA MET A 134 -21.57 -10.56 -0.70
C MET A 134 -22.23 -11.16 -1.95
N TYR A 135 -22.20 -10.43 -3.08
CA TYR A 135 -22.70 -10.97 -4.35
C TYR A 135 -21.89 -12.21 -4.77
N ILE A 136 -20.56 -12.15 -4.71
CA ILE A 136 -19.70 -13.29 -5.07
C ILE A 136 -19.97 -14.48 -4.18
N ALA A 137 -20.05 -14.27 -2.86
CA ALA A 137 -20.35 -15.33 -1.90
C ALA A 137 -21.67 -16.04 -2.25
N SER A 138 -22.70 -15.28 -2.64
CA SER A 138 -23.98 -15.83 -3.05
C SER A 138 -23.93 -16.64 -4.35
N GLN A 139 -23.02 -16.30 -5.28
CA GLN A 139 -22.87 -17.02 -6.55
C GLN A 139 -22.02 -18.29 -6.41
N GLU A 140 -20.97 -18.23 -5.60
CA GLU A 140 -20.02 -19.34 -5.39
C GLU A 140 -20.49 -20.31 -4.30
N GLY A 141 -21.54 -19.97 -3.52
CA GLY A 141 -22.21 -20.89 -2.57
C GLY A 141 -21.49 -21.08 -1.25
N PHE A 142 -20.72 -20.10 -0.78
CA PHE A 142 -20.15 -20.05 0.58
C PHE A 142 -20.82 -18.96 1.42
N THR A 143 -20.74 -19.08 2.75
CA THR A 143 -21.30 -18.09 3.68
C THR A 143 -20.28 -17.02 4.00
N LEU A 144 -20.66 -15.73 3.80
CA LEU A 144 -19.85 -14.59 4.20
C LEU A 144 -20.68 -13.70 5.13
N HIS A 145 -20.22 -13.49 6.37
CA HIS A 145 -20.86 -12.57 7.30
C HIS A 145 -20.60 -11.11 6.93
N GLU A 146 -21.55 -10.22 7.16
CA GLU A 146 -21.47 -8.80 6.77
C GLU A 146 -20.32 -8.07 7.49
N ASP A 147 -20.08 -8.37 8.76
CA ASP A 147 -18.96 -7.82 9.54
C ASP A 147 -17.60 -8.29 9.03
N ALA A 148 -17.51 -9.58 8.61
CA ALA A 148 -16.33 -10.13 7.96
C ALA A 148 -16.09 -9.48 6.59
N ALA A 149 -17.12 -9.30 5.77
CA ALA A 149 -17.02 -8.56 4.50
C ALA A 149 -16.58 -7.12 4.72
N GLY A 150 -17.12 -6.44 5.75
CA GLY A 150 -16.71 -5.11 6.16
C GLY A 150 -15.23 -5.04 6.59
N MET A 151 -14.73 -6.08 7.25
CA MET A 151 -13.31 -6.17 7.62
C MET A 151 -12.41 -6.35 6.40
N ILE A 152 -12.76 -7.25 5.48
CA ILE A 152 -12.03 -7.45 4.21
C ILE A 152 -11.98 -6.14 3.43
N ALA A 153 -13.10 -5.41 3.29
CA ALA A 153 -13.17 -4.14 2.58
C ALA A 153 -12.22 -3.08 3.20
N ARG A 154 -12.18 -2.96 4.52
CA ARG A 154 -11.27 -2.05 5.22
C ARG A 154 -9.80 -2.42 5.02
N LEU A 155 -9.47 -3.71 5.10
CA LEU A 155 -8.09 -4.20 4.90
C LEU A 155 -7.58 -3.99 3.48
N SER A 156 -8.49 -3.97 2.50
CA SER A 156 -8.16 -3.82 1.07
C SER A 156 -7.92 -2.38 0.64
N ASP A 157 -8.13 -1.40 1.53
CA ASP A 157 -7.84 0.03 1.31
C ASP A 157 -8.36 0.56 -0.06
N GLY A 158 -9.56 0.12 -0.45
CA GLY A 158 -10.21 0.50 -1.70
C GLY A 158 -9.75 -0.27 -2.94
N GLY A 159 -8.93 -1.32 -2.78
CA GLY A 159 -8.47 -2.20 -3.86
C GLY A 159 -9.35 -3.43 -4.01
N MET A 160 -10.13 -3.55 -5.10
CA MET A 160 -10.98 -4.74 -5.33
C MET A 160 -10.14 -6.01 -5.52
N ARG A 161 -8.96 -5.92 -6.15
CA ARG A 161 -8.08 -7.08 -6.34
C ARG A 161 -7.61 -7.63 -4.99
N ASP A 162 -7.22 -6.74 -4.07
CA ASP A 162 -6.76 -7.13 -2.74
C ASP A 162 -7.92 -7.72 -1.91
N ALA A 163 -9.13 -7.14 -2.02
CA ALA A 163 -10.33 -7.67 -1.40
C ALA A 163 -10.66 -9.09 -1.86
N LEU A 164 -10.61 -9.35 -3.16
CA LEU A 164 -10.85 -10.67 -3.72
C LEU A 164 -9.75 -11.66 -3.34
N SER A 165 -8.49 -11.24 -3.37
CA SER A 165 -7.37 -12.10 -2.95
C SER A 165 -7.47 -12.51 -1.49
N LEU A 166 -7.89 -11.58 -0.61
CA LEU A 166 -8.11 -11.89 0.80
C LEU A 166 -9.34 -12.80 0.99
N LEU A 167 -10.42 -12.56 0.23
CA LEU A 167 -11.59 -13.44 0.24
C LEU A 167 -11.23 -14.87 -0.15
N ASP A 168 -10.46 -15.04 -1.23
CA ASP A 168 -9.98 -16.36 -1.69
C ASP A 168 -9.15 -17.06 -0.61
N GLN A 169 -8.30 -16.32 0.11
CA GLN A 169 -7.57 -16.86 1.25
C GLN A 169 -8.53 -17.31 2.36
N CYS A 170 -9.55 -16.52 2.68
CA CYS A 170 -10.53 -16.89 3.70
C CYS A 170 -11.29 -18.16 3.32
N VAL A 171 -11.76 -18.28 2.06
CA VAL A 171 -12.45 -19.48 1.54
C VAL A 171 -11.57 -20.73 1.65
N ALA A 172 -10.25 -20.58 1.47
CA ALA A 172 -9.31 -21.70 1.62
C ALA A 172 -9.18 -22.19 3.08
N TYR A 173 -9.52 -21.35 4.07
CA TYR A 173 -9.56 -21.74 5.48
C TYR A 173 -10.88 -22.44 5.84
N GLU A 174 -12.01 -21.82 5.50
CA GLU A 174 -13.35 -22.29 5.91
C GLU A 174 -14.42 -21.71 4.99
N ASN A 175 -15.51 -22.48 4.76
CA ASN A 175 -16.65 -22.04 3.95
C ASN A 175 -17.60 -21.07 4.67
N ASP A 176 -17.52 -20.98 6.00
CA ASP A 176 -18.27 -20.04 6.83
C ASP A 176 -17.33 -18.92 7.29
N ILE A 177 -17.32 -17.82 6.54
CA ILE A 177 -16.34 -16.74 6.71
C ILE A 177 -16.83 -15.75 7.77
N THR A 178 -16.29 -15.90 8.97
CA THR A 178 -16.48 -15.02 10.13
C THR A 178 -15.32 -14.03 10.30
N LEU A 179 -15.45 -13.10 11.24
CA LEU A 179 -14.35 -12.18 11.62
C LEU A 179 -13.08 -12.93 12.03
N ASP A 180 -13.21 -14.07 12.74
CA ASP A 180 -12.07 -14.87 13.20
C ASP A 180 -11.32 -15.50 12.00
N VAL A 181 -12.06 -15.97 11.00
CA VAL A 181 -11.48 -16.50 9.75
C VAL A 181 -10.72 -15.40 9.00
N VAL A 182 -11.31 -14.21 8.84
CA VAL A 182 -10.65 -13.07 8.21
C VAL A 182 -9.39 -12.65 8.99
N SER A 183 -9.49 -12.61 10.31
CA SER A 183 -8.36 -12.26 11.17
C SER A 183 -7.20 -13.26 11.03
N SER A 184 -7.51 -14.55 10.95
CA SER A 184 -6.53 -15.61 10.75
C SER A 184 -5.91 -15.56 9.35
N ALA A 185 -6.72 -15.44 8.31
CA ALA A 185 -6.28 -15.38 6.91
C ALA A 185 -5.43 -14.13 6.61
N SER A 186 -5.82 -12.97 7.14
CA SER A 186 -5.08 -11.70 6.97
C SER A 186 -3.80 -11.61 7.81
N GLY A 187 -3.57 -12.57 8.72
CA GLY A 187 -2.45 -12.54 9.67
C GLY A 187 -2.58 -11.46 10.75
N ILE A 188 -3.79 -10.95 10.98
CA ILE A 188 -4.09 -10.03 12.10
C ILE A 188 -4.16 -10.83 13.40
N ALA A 189 -4.66 -12.05 13.36
CA ALA A 189 -4.64 -12.94 14.50
C ALA A 189 -3.21 -13.14 15.02
N GLY A 190 -3.02 -12.98 16.33
CA GLY A 190 -1.70 -13.13 16.95
C GLY A 190 -0.80 -11.89 16.86
N ARG A 191 -1.37 -10.68 16.64
CA ARG A 191 -0.63 -9.41 16.71
C ARG A 191 -0.51 -8.83 18.12
N ASP A 192 -0.78 -9.62 19.15
CA ASP A 192 -0.69 -9.18 20.56
C ASP A 192 0.66 -8.54 20.90
N TYR A 193 1.73 -9.01 20.26
CA TYR A 193 3.06 -8.44 20.43
C TYR A 193 3.13 -6.93 20.11
N LEU A 194 2.27 -6.41 19.19
CA LEU A 194 2.23 -4.98 18.89
C LEU A 194 1.74 -4.19 20.10
N PHE A 195 0.67 -4.67 20.70
CA PHE A 195 0.08 -4.07 21.91
C PHE A 195 1.03 -4.21 23.10
N ASP A 196 1.70 -5.35 23.23
CA ASP A 196 2.73 -5.53 24.27
C ASP A 196 3.85 -4.50 24.15
N ILE A 197 4.34 -4.24 22.93
CA ILE A 197 5.36 -3.21 22.68
C ILE A 197 4.81 -1.81 22.99
N LEU A 198 3.59 -1.47 22.51
CA LEU A 198 2.96 -0.16 22.73
C LEU A 198 2.68 0.10 24.20
N GLU A 199 2.23 -0.90 24.94
CA GLU A 199 2.02 -0.82 26.38
C GLU A 199 3.36 -0.56 27.12
N LYS A 200 4.44 -1.25 26.73
CA LYS A 200 5.78 -1.00 27.27
C LYS A 200 6.31 0.39 26.94
N ILE A 201 6.00 0.91 25.73
CA ILE A 201 6.34 2.29 25.35
C ILE A 201 5.57 3.28 26.26
N ALA A 202 4.27 3.09 26.45
CA ALA A 202 3.45 3.93 27.31
C ALA A 202 3.90 3.88 28.78
N GLU A 203 4.42 2.73 29.25
CA GLU A 203 5.02 2.53 30.56
C GLU A 203 6.44 3.07 30.68
N LYS A 204 7.05 3.51 29.57
CA LYS A 204 8.47 3.92 29.48
C LYS A 204 9.44 2.79 29.88
N ASP A 205 9.03 1.53 29.68
CA ASP A 205 9.82 0.32 29.93
C ASP A 205 10.58 -0.12 28.66
N ALA A 206 11.71 0.53 28.42
CA ALA A 206 12.57 0.21 27.27
C ALA A 206 13.08 -1.24 27.31
N ALA A 207 13.40 -1.75 28.51
CA ALA A 207 13.93 -3.10 28.66
C ALA A 207 12.88 -4.16 28.33
N GLY A 208 11.62 -3.95 28.74
CA GLY A 208 10.50 -4.81 28.41
C GLY A 208 10.21 -4.81 26.90
N ALA A 209 10.12 -3.63 26.29
CA ALA A 209 9.87 -3.49 24.86
C ALA A 209 10.98 -4.17 24.01
N LEU A 210 12.25 -3.97 24.34
CA LEU A 210 13.37 -4.60 23.64
C LEU A 210 13.36 -6.12 23.75
N ARG A 211 12.95 -6.70 24.88
CA ARG A 211 12.80 -8.15 25.02
C ARG A 211 11.72 -8.72 24.10
N VAL A 212 10.62 -7.99 23.88
CA VAL A 212 9.59 -8.41 22.91
C VAL A 212 10.15 -8.36 21.48
N VAL A 213 10.85 -7.28 21.12
CA VAL A 213 11.51 -7.15 19.81
C VAL A 213 12.53 -8.26 19.58
N ASP A 214 13.32 -8.62 20.59
CA ASP A 214 14.32 -9.69 20.52
C ASP A 214 13.68 -11.05 20.23
N LYS A 215 12.60 -11.39 20.94
CA LYS A 215 11.82 -12.60 20.66
C LYS A 215 11.28 -12.64 19.23
N LEU A 216 10.76 -11.51 18.73
CA LEU A 216 10.23 -11.42 17.36
C LEU A 216 11.34 -11.56 16.32
N TYR A 217 12.53 -11.03 16.60
CA TYR A 217 13.70 -11.20 15.75
C TYR A 217 14.14 -12.66 15.67
N ASP A 218 14.19 -13.37 16.80
CA ASP A 218 14.49 -14.80 16.84
C ASP A 218 13.46 -15.66 16.08
N MET A 219 12.21 -15.21 16.04
CA MET A 219 11.13 -15.81 15.23
C MET A 219 11.18 -15.40 13.75
N SER A 220 12.26 -14.72 13.30
CA SER A 220 12.47 -14.25 11.93
C SER A 220 11.40 -13.26 11.42
N LYS A 221 10.76 -12.50 12.30
CA LYS A 221 9.81 -11.45 11.91
C LYS A 221 10.56 -10.32 11.20
N ASP A 222 10.01 -9.83 10.08
CA ASP A 222 10.61 -8.67 9.38
C ASP A 222 10.43 -7.39 10.22
N LEU A 223 11.55 -6.82 10.67
CA LEU A 223 11.56 -5.64 11.53
C LEU A 223 11.08 -4.36 10.81
N LYS A 224 11.17 -4.31 9.47
CA LYS A 224 10.60 -3.19 8.69
C LYS A 224 9.08 -3.25 8.72
N VAL A 225 8.51 -4.44 8.56
CA VAL A 225 7.06 -4.66 8.67
C VAL A 225 6.60 -4.32 10.08
N LEU A 226 7.30 -4.80 11.11
CA LEU A 226 7.00 -4.51 12.52
C LEU A 226 6.97 -3.00 12.82
N ALA A 227 7.95 -2.24 12.33
CA ALA A 227 7.95 -0.78 12.51
C ALA A 227 6.77 -0.10 11.81
N GLY A 228 6.39 -0.56 10.61
CA GLY A 228 5.20 -0.08 9.90
C GLY A 228 3.90 -0.40 10.64
N GLU A 229 3.80 -1.60 11.21
CA GLU A 229 2.65 -2.02 12.03
C GLU A 229 2.55 -1.17 13.31
N LEU A 230 3.66 -0.91 14.02
CA LEU A 230 3.70 -0.03 15.19
C LEU A 230 3.28 1.41 14.84
N LEU A 231 3.74 1.94 13.70
CA LEU A 231 3.36 3.26 13.21
C LEU A 231 1.86 3.34 12.93
N ALA A 232 1.29 2.32 12.29
CA ALA A 232 -0.13 2.25 12.00
C ALA A 232 -0.98 2.21 13.29
N GLN A 233 -0.56 1.44 14.29
CA GLN A 233 -1.26 1.40 15.59
C GLN A 233 -1.12 2.71 16.37
N MET A 234 0.05 3.35 16.35
CA MET A 234 0.23 4.66 16.99
C MET A 234 -0.64 5.75 16.33
N ARG A 235 -0.81 5.69 14.99
CA ARG A 235 -1.77 6.55 14.28
C ARG A 235 -3.19 6.27 14.74
N ASN A 236 -3.58 5.02 14.96
CA ASN A 236 -4.90 4.67 15.48
C ASN A 236 -5.11 5.24 16.90
N VAL A 237 -4.11 5.14 17.78
CA VAL A 237 -4.14 5.78 19.12
C VAL A 237 -4.34 7.30 19.02
N MET A 238 -3.66 7.96 18.07
CA MET A 238 -3.82 9.40 17.80
C MET A 238 -5.27 9.73 17.40
N ILE A 239 -5.86 8.96 16.49
CA ILE A 239 -7.24 9.18 16.03
C ILE A 239 -8.24 9.01 17.19
N ILE A 240 -8.08 7.94 17.99
CA ILE A 240 -8.94 7.71 19.16
C ILE A 240 -8.83 8.86 20.15
N LYS A 241 -7.62 9.41 20.34
CA LYS A 241 -7.38 10.55 21.25
C LYS A 241 -8.01 11.85 20.80
N THR A 242 -8.15 12.07 19.48
CA THR A 242 -8.49 13.39 18.91
C THR A 242 -9.88 13.47 18.31
N ILE A 243 -10.49 12.35 17.92
CA ILE A 243 -11.74 12.32 17.16
C ILE A 243 -12.79 11.50 17.92
N ASP A 244 -13.92 12.12 18.22
CA ASP A 244 -15.11 11.41 18.70
C ASP A 244 -15.75 10.64 17.53
N ASN A 245 -16.33 9.46 17.80
CA ASN A 245 -16.93 8.59 16.77
C ASN A 245 -15.97 8.18 15.62
N ASN A 246 -14.85 7.60 15.99
CA ASN A 246 -13.69 7.32 15.12
C ASN A 246 -13.66 5.89 14.54
N LYS A 247 -14.68 5.06 14.79
CA LYS A 247 -14.68 3.64 14.38
C LYS A 247 -14.53 3.41 12.88
N ASP A 248 -15.06 4.33 12.06
CA ASP A 248 -14.97 4.25 10.61
C ASP A 248 -13.59 4.60 10.06
N LEU A 249 -12.76 5.27 10.88
CA LEU A 249 -11.40 5.71 10.51
C LEU A 249 -10.32 4.72 10.94
N ILE A 250 -10.70 3.67 11.69
CA ILE A 250 -9.77 2.72 12.31
C ILE A 250 -10.13 1.30 11.86
N THR A 251 -9.12 0.58 11.35
CA THR A 251 -9.25 -0.82 10.97
C THR A 251 -8.58 -1.69 12.02
N CYS A 252 -9.38 -2.25 12.93
CA CYS A 252 -8.94 -3.15 14.00
C CYS A 252 -10.08 -4.07 14.45
N LEU A 253 -9.73 -5.12 15.19
CA LEU A 253 -10.71 -5.98 15.87
C LEU A 253 -11.34 -5.24 17.07
N PRO A 254 -12.53 -5.63 17.52
CA PRO A 254 -13.19 -5.01 18.67
C PRO A 254 -12.33 -5.01 19.94
N ASP A 255 -11.66 -6.13 20.24
CA ASP A 255 -10.77 -6.25 21.40
C ASP A 255 -9.52 -5.37 21.28
N GLU A 256 -8.95 -5.25 20.07
CA GLU A 256 -7.84 -4.35 19.78
C GLU A 256 -8.25 -2.88 19.98
N TYR A 257 -9.49 -2.52 19.61
CA TYR A 257 -10.00 -1.17 19.79
C TYR A 257 -10.02 -0.76 21.27
N GLU A 258 -10.46 -1.64 22.17
CA GLU A 258 -10.47 -1.35 23.61
C GLU A 258 -9.05 -1.20 24.17
N ARG A 259 -8.09 -2.00 23.71
CA ARG A 259 -6.65 -1.83 24.06
C ARG A 259 -6.08 -0.50 23.56
N LEU A 260 -6.37 -0.11 22.30
CA LEU A 260 -5.95 1.18 21.75
C LEU A 260 -6.57 2.35 22.50
N LYS A 261 -7.83 2.25 22.92
CA LYS A 261 -8.52 3.27 23.71
C LYS A 261 -7.86 3.44 25.09
N ALA A 262 -7.54 2.35 25.76
CA ALA A 262 -6.82 2.40 27.03
C ALA A 262 -5.44 3.06 26.87
N LEU A 263 -4.71 2.81 25.78
CA LEU A 263 -3.46 3.48 25.46
C LEU A 263 -3.66 4.99 25.22
N ALA A 264 -4.70 5.37 24.44
CA ALA A 264 -5.03 6.75 24.16
C ALA A 264 -5.38 7.55 25.43
N GLU A 265 -6.02 6.93 26.42
CA GLU A 265 -6.31 7.56 27.72
C GLU A 265 -5.02 7.83 28.53
N ARG A 266 -4.05 6.91 28.49
CA ARG A 266 -2.78 6.97 29.24
C ARG A 266 -1.74 7.90 28.65
N MET A 267 -1.71 8.08 27.33
CA MET A 267 -0.71 8.89 26.62
C MET A 267 -1.22 10.30 26.35
N LYS A 268 -0.31 11.30 26.37
CA LYS A 268 -0.60 12.67 25.94
C LYS A 268 -0.48 12.80 24.42
N LEU A 269 -1.26 13.71 23.84
CA LEU A 269 -1.26 13.92 22.38
C LEU A 269 0.13 14.30 21.85
N ASP A 270 0.83 15.19 22.55
CA ASP A 270 2.18 15.62 22.15
C ASP A 270 3.18 14.44 22.14
N GLU A 271 3.04 13.50 23.10
CA GLU A 271 3.86 12.28 23.14
C GLU A 271 3.54 11.38 21.95
N ILE A 272 2.25 11.16 21.65
CA ILE A 272 1.81 10.33 20.51
C ILE A 272 2.35 10.90 19.20
N LEU A 273 2.26 12.22 18.98
CA LEU A 273 2.77 12.89 17.79
C LEU A 273 4.30 12.78 17.68
N GLY A 274 5.01 12.91 18.80
CA GLY A 274 6.46 12.71 18.87
C GLY A 274 6.87 11.28 18.55
N ASP A 275 6.11 10.31 19.05
CA ASP A 275 6.34 8.89 18.83
C ASP A 275 6.08 8.51 17.36
N ILE A 276 5.02 9.06 16.72
CA ILE A 276 4.76 8.90 15.29
C ILE A 276 5.95 9.41 14.46
N ASN A 277 6.45 10.63 14.73
CA ASN A 277 7.60 11.19 14.04
C ASN A 277 8.84 10.30 14.19
N THR A 278 9.08 9.78 15.39
CA THR A 278 10.23 8.90 15.69
C THR A 278 10.14 7.59 14.90
N LEU A 279 8.94 7.00 14.78
CA LEU A 279 8.71 5.79 13.99
C LEU A 279 8.84 6.04 12.49
N GLN A 280 8.39 7.20 11.98
CA GLN A 280 8.57 7.60 10.58
C GLN A 280 10.06 7.74 10.24
N GLU A 281 10.84 8.46 11.08
CA GLU A 281 12.29 8.57 10.91
C GLU A 281 12.97 7.20 10.90
N CYS A 282 12.54 6.27 11.76
CA CYS A 282 13.06 4.91 11.79
C CYS A 282 12.80 4.19 10.47
N SER A 283 11.58 4.28 9.94
CA SER A 283 11.18 3.67 8.67
C SER A 283 12.01 4.19 7.48
N GLU A 284 12.29 5.49 7.44
CA GLU A 284 13.15 6.09 6.41
C GLU A 284 14.60 5.61 6.50
N ARG A 285 15.11 5.42 7.72
CA ARG A 285 16.48 4.94 7.95
C ARG A 285 16.68 3.49 7.55
N PHE A 286 15.63 2.64 7.59
CA PHE A 286 15.74 1.24 7.15
C PHE A 286 16.21 1.10 5.70
N ALA A 287 15.89 2.06 4.82
CA ALA A 287 16.35 2.05 3.43
C ALA A 287 17.86 2.28 3.28
N LYS A 288 18.49 2.94 4.27
CA LYS A 288 19.90 3.36 4.23
C LYS A 288 20.80 2.60 5.21
N SER A 289 20.21 1.89 6.18
CA SER A 289 20.94 1.20 7.25
C SER A 289 21.34 -0.21 6.86
N THR A 290 22.53 -0.60 7.30
CA THR A 290 23.04 -1.98 7.19
C THR A 290 22.44 -2.93 8.23
N SER A 291 21.93 -2.40 9.35
CA SER A 291 21.33 -3.20 10.43
C SER A 291 19.97 -2.65 10.84
N LYS A 292 18.91 -3.24 10.30
CA LYS A 292 17.52 -2.90 10.67
C LYS A 292 17.25 -3.11 12.16
N ARG A 293 17.91 -4.11 12.78
CA ARG A 293 17.76 -4.41 14.21
C ARG A 293 18.20 -3.23 15.07
N ILE A 294 19.40 -2.69 14.84
CA ILE A 294 19.94 -1.57 15.60
C ILE A 294 19.04 -0.33 15.45
N GLU A 295 18.55 -0.04 14.24
CA GLU A 295 17.67 1.09 14.01
C GLU A 295 16.36 0.97 14.80
N LEU A 296 15.73 -0.21 14.83
CA LEU A 296 14.52 -0.43 15.60
C LEU A 296 14.78 -0.35 17.11
N GLU A 297 15.85 -0.95 17.61
CA GLU A 297 16.22 -0.89 19.03
C GLU A 297 16.45 0.56 19.47
N MET A 298 17.17 1.35 18.68
CA MET A 298 17.34 2.79 18.92
C MET A 298 16.02 3.56 18.91
N CYS A 299 15.13 3.22 18.00
CA CYS A 299 13.78 3.79 17.92
C CYS A 299 13.01 3.52 19.22
N ILE A 300 12.93 2.26 19.65
CA ILE A 300 12.24 1.85 20.88
C ILE A 300 12.81 2.57 22.12
N ILE A 301 14.13 2.69 22.22
CA ILE A 301 14.78 3.42 23.32
C ILE A 301 14.36 4.89 23.34
N LYS A 302 14.25 5.54 22.17
CA LYS A 302 13.79 6.93 22.05
C LYS A 302 12.31 7.07 22.44
N LEU A 303 11.44 6.18 21.97
CA LEU A 303 10.02 6.16 22.31
C LEU A 303 9.77 6.00 23.81
N CYS A 304 10.59 5.23 24.49
CA CYS A 304 10.55 5.10 25.95
C CYS A 304 11.18 6.28 26.71
N GLY A 305 11.69 7.30 26.00
CA GLY A 305 12.27 8.49 26.63
C GLY A 305 13.60 8.26 27.37
N ALA A 306 14.25 7.11 27.19
CA ALA A 306 15.51 6.79 27.86
C ALA A 306 16.67 7.72 27.43
N ALA A 307 16.60 8.25 26.19
CA ALA A 307 17.60 9.20 25.68
C ALA A 307 17.53 10.58 26.39
N GLN A 308 16.36 11.01 26.86
CA GLN A 308 16.23 12.27 27.60
C GLN A 308 16.80 12.18 29.03
N LYS A 309 16.73 11.01 29.68
CA LYS A 309 17.34 10.79 30.99
C LYS A 309 18.85 10.77 30.91
N ALA A 310 19.46 10.28 29.86
CA ALA A 310 20.91 10.29 29.66
C ALA A 310 21.44 11.72 29.39
N GLY A 311 20.71 12.56 28.64
CA GLY A 311 21.08 13.96 28.41
C GLY A 311 20.94 14.85 29.66
N ALA A 312 19.92 14.59 30.48
CA ALA A 312 19.75 15.32 31.76
C ALA A 312 20.83 14.98 32.80
N SER A 313 21.32 13.73 32.80
CA SER A 313 22.42 13.33 33.71
C SER A 313 23.77 13.90 33.28
N VAL A 314 24.00 14.14 31.98
CA VAL A 314 25.26 14.78 31.50
C VAL A 314 25.25 16.30 31.73
N GLN A 315 24.09 16.96 31.71
CA GLN A 315 23.99 18.39 32.06
C GLN A 315 24.10 18.65 33.59
N ALA A 316 23.76 17.67 34.42
CA ALA A 316 23.87 17.81 35.88
C ALA A 316 25.33 17.65 36.42
N VAL A 317 26.25 17.13 35.60
CA VAL A 317 27.68 16.97 35.96
C VAL A 317 28.55 18.18 35.55
N SER A 318 28.06 19.08 34.70
CA SER A 318 28.79 20.28 34.25
C SER A 318 28.61 21.52 35.15
N GLY A 319 28.03 21.36 36.33
CA GLY A 319 27.75 22.44 37.29
C GLY A 319 28.55 22.42 38.58
N ASN A 320 29.83 22.01 38.54
CA ASN A 320 30.73 22.29 39.69
C ASN A 320 31.99 23.01 39.23
N ALA A 321 32.03 24.26 39.62
CA ALA A 321 33.14 25.20 39.49
C ALA A 321 34.40 24.71 40.24
N GLU A 322 35.32 24.04 39.53
CA GLU A 322 36.70 23.82 40.03
C GLU A 322 37.73 23.59 38.91
N VAL A 323 37.44 23.88 37.66
CA VAL A 323 38.42 23.77 36.56
C VAL A 323 39.10 25.10 36.21
N THR A 324 38.74 26.21 36.84
CA THR A 324 39.30 27.54 36.52
C THR A 324 40.61 27.87 37.26
N VAL A 325 41.12 27.00 38.12
CA VAL A 325 42.34 27.30 38.93
C VAL A 325 43.62 26.64 38.41
N LEU A 326 43.55 25.74 37.42
CA LEU A 326 44.74 25.02 36.94
C LEU A 326 45.35 25.56 35.61
N LEU A 327 44.75 26.56 34.97
CA LEU A 327 45.28 27.15 33.72
C LEU A 327 46.12 28.42 33.92
N ASN A 328 46.24 28.95 35.12
CA ASN A 328 47.07 30.14 35.44
C ASN A 328 48.41 29.83 36.11
N ARG A 329 48.97 28.62 35.94
CA ARG A 329 50.31 28.26 36.48
C ARG A 329 51.33 27.77 35.44
N ILE A 330 51.08 28.02 34.16
CA ILE A 330 52.05 27.81 33.09
C ILE A 330 52.00 29.03 32.16
N THR A 331 52.58 30.12 32.62
CA THR A 331 53.27 31.18 31.87
C THR A 331 54.41 31.70 32.75
#